data_fba79e1238cf33d8b6e5122229abcffc
#
_entry.id   fba79e1238cf33d8b6e5122229abcffc
#
_cell.length_a   1.000
_cell.length_b   1.000
_cell.length_c   1.000
_cell.angle_alpha   90.00
_cell.angle_beta   90.00
_cell.angle_gamma   90.00
#
_symmetry.space_group_name_H-M   'P 1'
#
loop_
_entity.id
_entity.type
_entity.pdbx_description
1 polymer ?
#
loop_
_entity_poly.entity_id
_entity_poly.type
_entity_poly.pdbx_seq_one_letter_code
_entity_poly.pdbx_strand_id
1 'polypeptide(L)'
;MKVFYIRVSTVNQNEARQVEQAKEVNADKVFIDKASGKNTDRKAFKEMMNFVREGDEVIVSDISRLGRNTKDVLSTIEELNSRGIAFRSMKESVDTTTAQGRFFLSIVSALAELERETIRERQAEGIAIAKANGVYKGRKSLDLDTDEFRRYAKDWREGRRTAVECMKHFNISSPTWYRKIKEYNL
;
A
#
# COMPACT_ATOMS: atom_id res chain seq x y z
N MET A 1 17.14 -22.25 12.59
CA MET A 1 18.29 -21.49 12.04
C MET A 1 18.15 -20.02 12.42
N LYS A 2 19.29 -19.30 12.51
CA LYS A 2 19.31 -17.85 12.69
C LYS A 2 19.53 -17.16 11.35
N VAL A 3 18.57 -16.37 10.92
CA VAL A 3 18.59 -15.66 9.63
C VAL A 3 18.68 -14.16 9.89
N PHE A 4 19.71 -13.51 9.39
CA PHE A 4 19.89 -12.07 9.57
C PHE A 4 19.49 -11.31 8.31
N TYR A 5 18.65 -10.28 8.47
CA TYR A 5 18.25 -9.44 7.36
C TYR A 5 18.87 -8.04 7.49
N ILE A 6 19.54 -7.62 6.43
CA ILE A 6 20.22 -6.33 6.29
C ILE A 6 19.51 -5.49 5.23
N ARG A 7 19.22 -4.24 5.55
CA ARG A 7 18.76 -3.26 4.58
C ARG A 7 19.56 -1.96 4.71
N VAL A 8 20.23 -1.55 3.64
CA VAL A 8 21.03 -0.33 3.57
C VAL A 8 20.49 0.60 2.48
N SER A 9 20.46 1.91 2.78
CA SER A 9 19.99 2.95 1.85
C SER A 9 21.13 3.60 1.05
N THR A 10 22.35 3.54 1.55
CA THR A 10 23.57 4.10 0.95
C THR A 10 24.78 3.26 1.30
N VAL A 11 25.77 3.28 0.39
CA VAL A 11 26.91 2.37 0.36
C VAL A 11 27.88 2.63 1.53
N ASN A 12 28.40 1.57 2.11
CA ASN A 12 29.64 1.30 2.83
C ASN A 12 29.64 1.33 4.37
N GLN A 13 29.20 2.35 5.11
CA GLN A 13 29.40 2.32 6.59
C GLN A 13 28.37 1.52 7.37
N ASN A 14 27.08 1.57 6.96
CA ASN A 14 26.03 0.86 7.67
C ASN A 14 25.95 -0.63 7.33
N GLU A 15 26.43 -1.05 6.16
CA GLU A 15 26.46 -2.46 5.75
C GLU A 15 27.47 -3.24 6.59
N ALA A 16 28.72 -2.74 6.70
CA ALA A 16 29.77 -3.39 7.46
C ALA A 16 29.37 -3.61 8.92
N ARG A 17 28.75 -2.62 9.56
CA ARG A 17 28.24 -2.74 10.93
C ARG A 17 27.18 -3.83 11.07
N GLN A 18 26.21 -3.90 10.15
CA GLN A 18 25.14 -4.90 10.21
C GLN A 18 25.69 -6.32 9.91
N VAL A 19 26.67 -6.42 9.03
CA VAL A 19 27.38 -7.69 8.78
C VAL A 19 28.13 -8.17 10.03
N GLU A 20 28.77 -7.24 10.77
CA GLU A 20 29.43 -7.59 12.03
C GLU A 20 28.41 -8.07 13.07
N GLN A 21 27.29 -7.38 13.22
CA GLN A 21 26.19 -7.82 14.08
C GLN A 21 25.65 -9.21 13.70
N ALA A 22 25.57 -9.52 12.41
CA ALA A 22 25.15 -10.85 11.95
C ALA A 22 26.16 -11.94 12.39
N LYS A 23 27.45 -11.63 12.40
CA LYS A 23 28.49 -12.55 12.93
C LYS A 23 28.41 -12.69 14.44
N GLU A 24 28.22 -11.58 15.18
CA GLU A 24 28.08 -11.59 16.64
C GLU A 24 26.94 -12.52 17.11
N VAL A 25 25.82 -12.55 16.39
CA VAL A 25 24.69 -13.45 16.71
C VAL A 25 24.86 -14.84 16.15
N ASN A 26 25.96 -15.15 15.47
CA ASN A 26 26.21 -16.39 14.74
C ASN A 26 25.06 -16.71 13.77
N ALA A 27 24.74 -15.76 12.88
CA ALA A 27 23.69 -15.97 11.88
C ALA A 27 24.12 -17.05 10.87
N ASP A 28 23.26 -18.05 10.68
CA ASP A 28 23.46 -19.13 9.71
C ASP A 28 23.36 -18.63 8.26
N LYS A 29 22.52 -17.62 8.02
CA LYS A 29 22.31 -17.03 6.71
C LYS A 29 22.04 -15.53 6.81
N VAL A 30 22.53 -14.77 5.82
CA VAL A 30 22.35 -13.32 5.74
C VAL A 30 21.71 -12.97 4.40
N PHE A 31 20.67 -12.15 4.44
CA PHE A 31 20.02 -11.57 3.27
C PHE A 31 20.22 -10.06 3.25
N ILE A 32 20.65 -9.50 2.11
CA ILE A 32 21.03 -8.09 2.01
C ILE A 32 20.27 -7.40 0.88
N ASP A 33 19.46 -6.39 1.24
CA ASP A 33 18.86 -5.46 0.27
C ASP A 33 19.60 -4.13 0.26
N LYS A 34 20.08 -3.72 -0.92
CA LYS A 34 20.66 -2.39 -1.17
C LYS A 34 19.60 -1.54 -1.86
N ALA A 35 18.85 -0.75 -1.07
CA ALA A 35 17.76 0.08 -1.57
C ALA A 35 18.26 1.51 -1.80
N SER A 36 18.42 1.94 -3.05
CA SER A 36 18.46 3.36 -3.38
C SER A 36 17.05 3.94 -3.27
N GLY A 37 16.90 5.22 -2.86
CA GLY A 37 15.61 5.83 -2.48
C GLY A 37 14.47 5.76 -3.50
N LYS A 38 14.72 5.31 -4.73
CA LYS A 38 13.71 5.07 -5.78
C LYS A 38 13.39 3.59 -6.01
N ASN A 39 14.27 2.66 -5.63
CA ASN A 39 14.03 1.24 -5.87
C ASN A 39 13.35 0.60 -4.65
N THR A 40 12.09 0.22 -4.85
CA THR A 40 11.23 -0.40 -3.83
C THR A 40 11.32 -1.92 -3.83
N ASP A 41 12.07 -2.52 -4.77
CA ASP A 41 12.15 -3.96 -4.89
C ASP A 41 13.09 -4.55 -3.83
N ARG A 42 12.50 -5.21 -2.84
CA ARG A 42 13.16 -5.90 -1.72
C ARG A 42 13.31 -7.38 -2.06
N LYS A 43 14.17 -7.69 -3.03
CA LYS A 43 14.34 -9.08 -3.52
C LYS A 43 14.85 -9.99 -2.43
N ALA A 44 15.88 -9.55 -1.70
CA ALA A 44 16.46 -10.35 -0.62
C ALA A 44 15.47 -10.53 0.55
N PHE A 45 14.60 -9.55 0.83
CA PHE A 45 13.52 -9.70 1.80
C PHE A 45 12.50 -10.77 1.37
N LYS A 46 12.07 -10.74 0.12
CA LYS A 46 11.15 -11.75 -0.42
C LYS A 46 11.77 -13.15 -0.41
N GLU A 47 13.04 -13.24 -0.80
CA GLU A 47 13.80 -14.50 -0.73
C GLU A 47 13.92 -15.01 0.71
N MET A 48 14.21 -14.13 1.67
CA MET A 48 14.23 -14.47 3.09
C MET A 48 12.88 -15.00 3.55
N MET A 49 11.78 -14.30 3.27
CA MET A 49 10.43 -14.71 3.67
C MET A 49 10.03 -16.07 3.09
N ASN A 50 10.49 -16.39 1.87
CA ASN A 50 10.28 -17.71 1.27
C ASN A 50 11.22 -18.79 1.81
N PHE A 51 12.37 -18.39 2.35
CA PHE A 51 13.39 -19.31 2.84
C PHE A 51 13.11 -19.79 4.26
N VAL A 52 12.68 -18.89 5.15
CA VAL A 52 12.49 -19.18 6.58
C VAL A 52 11.31 -20.13 6.83
N ARG A 53 11.46 -21.00 7.82
CA ARG A 53 10.50 -22.05 8.19
C ARG A 53 10.20 -21.99 9.69
N GLU A 54 9.19 -22.74 10.10
CA GLU A 54 8.87 -22.93 11.51
C GLU A 54 10.11 -23.32 12.33
N GLY A 55 10.30 -22.68 13.48
CA GLY A 55 11.45 -22.87 14.36
C GLY A 55 12.69 -22.05 13.97
N ASP A 56 12.68 -21.31 12.86
CA ASP A 56 13.74 -20.36 12.54
C ASP A 56 13.58 -19.04 13.32
N GLU A 57 14.67 -18.27 13.39
CA GLU A 57 14.71 -16.93 14.00
C GLU A 57 15.15 -15.89 12.95
N VAL A 58 14.33 -14.87 12.70
CA VAL A 58 14.69 -13.72 11.88
C VAL A 58 15.20 -12.60 12.77
N ILE A 59 16.42 -12.13 12.50
CA ILE A 59 17.11 -11.10 13.28
C ILE A 59 17.36 -9.88 12.41
N VAL A 60 17.15 -8.69 12.97
CA VAL A 60 17.49 -7.41 12.32
C VAL A 60 18.29 -6.51 13.27
N SER A 61 19.04 -5.57 12.72
CA SER A 61 19.74 -4.55 13.52
C SER A 61 18.78 -3.60 14.23
N ASP A 62 17.73 -3.19 13.55
CA ASP A 62 16.65 -2.34 14.05
C ASP A 62 15.34 -2.64 13.31
N ILE A 63 14.19 -2.38 13.97
CA ILE A 63 12.86 -2.67 13.44
C ILE A 63 12.60 -1.99 12.10
N SER A 64 13.17 -0.81 11.87
CA SER A 64 12.97 -0.06 10.62
C SER A 64 13.49 -0.80 9.38
N ARG A 65 14.29 -1.85 9.53
CA ARG A 65 14.75 -2.69 8.40
C ARG A 65 13.61 -3.52 7.80
N LEU A 66 12.63 -3.93 8.62
CA LEU A 66 11.50 -4.76 8.16
C LEU A 66 10.50 -3.99 7.29
N GLY A 67 10.23 -2.73 7.60
CA GLY A 67 9.20 -1.96 6.90
C GLY A 67 9.54 -0.49 6.76
N ARG A 68 8.71 0.25 6.02
CA ARG A 68 8.81 1.70 5.84
C ARG A 68 7.93 2.47 6.82
N ASN A 69 6.90 1.83 7.30
CA ASN A 69 5.95 2.36 8.27
C ASN A 69 5.63 1.28 9.30
N THR A 70 5.03 1.67 10.39
CA THR A 70 4.67 0.79 11.50
C THR A 70 3.77 -0.36 11.06
N LYS A 71 2.84 -0.11 10.13
CA LYS A 71 1.92 -1.13 9.61
C LYS A 71 2.67 -2.26 8.90
N ASP A 72 3.60 -1.93 7.99
CA ASP A 72 4.37 -2.93 7.24
C ASP A 72 5.23 -3.78 8.20
N VAL A 73 5.82 -3.13 9.21
CA VAL A 73 6.63 -3.80 10.25
C VAL A 73 5.78 -4.79 11.03
N LEU A 74 4.65 -4.34 11.57
CA LEU A 74 3.76 -5.19 12.37
C LEU A 74 3.21 -6.36 11.56
N SER A 75 2.72 -6.10 10.34
CA SER A 75 2.24 -7.14 9.44
C SER A 75 3.31 -8.20 9.14
N THR A 76 4.57 -7.77 8.95
CA THR A 76 5.69 -8.71 8.75
C THR A 76 5.95 -9.56 10.00
N ILE A 77 5.93 -8.95 11.19
CA ILE A 77 6.17 -9.68 12.45
C ILE A 77 5.01 -10.65 12.74
N GLU A 78 3.76 -10.23 12.49
CA GLU A 78 2.58 -11.08 12.62
C GLU A 78 2.65 -12.28 11.66
N GLU A 79 3.07 -12.06 10.40
CA GLU A 79 3.28 -13.13 9.43
C GLU A 79 4.34 -14.13 9.91
N LEU A 80 5.50 -13.64 10.38
CA LEU A 80 6.54 -14.51 10.93
C LEU A 80 6.02 -15.33 12.12
N ASN A 81 5.36 -14.68 13.07
CA ASN A 81 4.80 -15.36 14.25
C ASN A 81 3.74 -16.40 13.88
N SER A 82 2.84 -16.11 12.93
CA SER A 82 1.81 -17.05 12.47
C SER A 82 2.39 -18.31 11.81
N ARG A 83 3.62 -18.19 11.27
CA ARG A 83 4.38 -19.29 10.68
C ARG A 83 5.30 -20.00 11.70
N GLY A 84 5.22 -19.64 12.99
CA GLY A 84 6.08 -20.22 14.03
C GLY A 84 7.54 -19.80 13.92
N ILE A 85 7.83 -18.62 13.30
CA ILE A 85 9.16 -18.06 13.12
C ILE A 85 9.37 -16.97 14.17
N ALA A 86 10.44 -17.09 14.96
CA ALA A 86 10.79 -16.08 15.95
C ALA A 86 11.35 -14.82 15.27
N PHE A 87 11.08 -13.66 15.87
CA PHE A 87 11.64 -12.38 15.41
C PHE A 87 12.41 -11.70 16.54
N ARG A 88 13.60 -11.15 16.20
CA ARG A 88 14.42 -10.37 17.13
C ARG A 88 14.97 -9.12 16.48
N SER A 89 14.84 -8.00 17.20
CA SER A 89 15.52 -6.72 16.90
C SER A 89 16.59 -6.43 17.94
N MET A 90 17.81 -6.17 17.48
CA MET A 90 18.94 -5.96 18.39
C MET A 90 18.85 -4.61 19.09
N LYS A 91 18.55 -3.54 18.35
CA LYS A 91 18.54 -2.17 18.88
C LYS A 91 17.41 -1.93 19.88
N GLU A 92 16.21 -2.38 19.56
CA GLU A 92 15.03 -2.20 20.43
C GLU A 92 14.91 -3.31 21.48
N SER A 93 15.81 -4.30 21.46
CA SER A 93 15.78 -5.46 22.36
C SER A 93 14.42 -6.18 22.37
N VAL A 94 13.75 -6.21 21.21
CA VAL A 94 12.49 -6.93 21.02
C VAL A 94 12.78 -8.36 20.61
N ASP A 95 12.19 -9.32 21.31
CA ASP A 95 12.30 -10.75 21.04
C ASP A 95 10.92 -11.40 21.24
N THR A 96 10.33 -11.91 20.13
CA THR A 96 8.99 -12.48 20.15
C THR A 96 8.90 -13.83 20.89
N THR A 97 10.03 -14.45 21.22
CA THR A 97 10.05 -15.66 22.05
C THR A 97 9.76 -15.35 23.53
N THR A 98 10.03 -14.10 23.97
CA THR A 98 9.82 -13.67 25.34
C THR A 98 8.42 -13.08 25.55
N ALA A 99 7.90 -13.20 26.77
CA ALA A 99 6.63 -12.57 27.14
C ALA A 99 6.68 -11.04 27.02
N GLN A 100 7.81 -10.44 27.37
CA GLN A 100 8.03 -8.99 27.27
C GLN A 100 8.03 -8.51 25.82
N GLY A 101 8.68 -9.21 24.89
CA GLY A 101 8.70 -8.87 23.48
C GLY A 101 7.31 -8.97 22.85
N ARG A 102 6.55 -10.02 23.15
CA ARG A 102 5.16 -10.15 22.71
C ARG A 102 4.26 -9.04 23.26
N PHE A 103 4.40 -8.71 24.53
CA PHE A 103 3.66 -7.61 25.15
C PHE A 103 4.00 -6.26 24.49
N PHE A 104 5.27 -5.96 24.25
CA PHE A 104 5.69 -4.76 23.52
C PHE A 104 5.03 -4.65 22.15
N LEU A 105 5.04 -5.75 21.37
CA LEU A 105 4.38 -5.77 20.06
C LEU A 105 2.87 -5.54 20.16
N SER A 106 2.21 -6.08 21.16
CA SER A 106 0.78 -5.86 21.40
C SER A 106 0.48 -4.37 21.64
N ILE A 107 1.32 -3.68 22.43
CA ILE A 107 1.18 -2.24 22.66
C ILE A 107 1.39 -1.46 21.35
N VAL A 108 2.42 -1.77 20.58
CA VAL A 108 2.70 -1.06 19.31
C VAL A 108 1.59 -1.29 18.30
N SER A 109 1.02 -2.50 18.23
CA SER A 109 -0.14 -2.82 17.39
C SER A 109 -1.37 -2.01 17.79
N ALA A 110 -1.68 -1.93 19.09
CA ALA A 110 -2.82 -1.16 19.61
C ALA A 110 -2.67 0.35 19.32
N LEU A 111 -1.46 0.89 19.47
CA LEU A 111 -1.18 2.30 19.13
C LEU A 111 -1.34 2.58 17.64
N ALA A 112 -0.87 1.67 16.77
CA ALA A 112 -1.03 1.81 15.33
C ALA A 112 -2.50 1.71 14.88
N GLU A 113 -3.33 0.97 15.60
CA GLU A 113 -4.77 0.90 15.36
C GLU A 113 -5.48 2.18 15.79
N LEU A 114 -5.18 2.68 16.97
CA LEU A 114 -5.69 3.96 17.47
C LEU A 114 -5.34 5.13 16.53
N GLU A 115 -4.10 5.19 16.04
CA GLU A 115 -3.71 6.20 15.05
C GLU A 115 -4.54 6.12 13.77
N ARG A 116 -4.81 4.90 13.27
CA ARG A 116 -5.66 4.69 12.09
C ARG A 116 -7.10 5.13 12.33
N GLU A 117 -7.66 4.83 13.48
CA GLU A 117 -9.02 5.26 13.85
C GLU A 117 -9.12 6.78 13.92
N THR A 118 -8.18 7.42 14.60
CA THR A 118 -8.11 8.89 14.68
C THR A 118 -8.02 9.55 13.29
N ILE A 119 -7.22 8.99 12.37
CA ILE A 119 -7.12 9.50 11.00
C ILE A 119 -8.47 9.33 10.26
N ARG A 120 -9.15 8.20 10.40
CA ARG A 120 -10.47 7.95 9.79
C ARG A 120 -11.54 8.92 10.31
N GLU A 121 -11.57 9.15 11.60
CA GLU A 121 -12.50 10.11 12.23
C GLU A 121 -12.29 11.52 11.66
N ARG A 122 -11.05 12.02 11.66
CA ARG A 122 -10.72 13.34 11.10
C ARG A 122 -11.07 13.43 9.62
N GLN A 123 -10.86 12.36 8.87
CA GLN A 123 -11.22 12.31 7.45
C GLN A 123 -12.75 12.35 7.27
N ALA A 124 -13.50 11.63 8.08
CA ALA A 124 -14.97 11.63 8.04
C ALA A 124 -15.53 13.01 8.37
N GLU A 125 -15.01 13.67 9.40
CA GLU A 125 -15.35 15.06 9.75
C GLU A 125 -15.03 16.02 8.60
N GLY A 126 -13.84 15.94 8.03
CA GLY A 126 -13.44 16.78 6.88
C GLY A 126 -14.35 16.59 5.66
N ILE A 127 -14.77 15.35 5.38
CA ILE A 127 -15.72 15.05 4.30
C ILE A 127 -17.10 15.62 4.62
N ALA A 128 -17.57 15.51 5.87
CA ALA A 128 -18.85 16.05 6.29
C ALA A 128 -18.89 17.59 6.13
N ILE A 129 -17.85 18.28 6.56
CA ILE A 129 -17.71 19.74 6.41
C ILE A 129 -17.66 20.10 4.92
N ALA A 130 -16.88 19.39 4.10
CA ALA A 130 -16.78 19.65 2.67
C ALA A 130 -18.12 19.42 1.94
N LYS A 131 -18.91 18.44 2.36
CA LYS A 131 -20.27 18.20 1.83
C LYS A 131 -21.21 19.34 2.23
N ALA A 132 -21.18 19.78 3.50
CA ALA A 132 -22.00 20.88 3.98
C ALA A 132 -21.70 22.18 3.24
N ASN A 133 -20.44 22.43 2.90
CA ASN A 133 -19.98 23.59 2.16
C ASN A 133 -20.16 23.46 0.63
N GLY A 134 -20.79 22.37 0.12
CA GLY A 134 -21.03 22.14 -1.29
C GLY A 134 -19.76 21.94 -2.15
N VAL A 135 -18.60 21.71 -1.50
CA VAL A 135 -17.32 21.46 -2.19
C VAL A 135 -17.30 20.08 -2.84
N TYR A 136 -18.01 19.11 -2.24
CA TYR A 136 -18.05 17.73 -2.70
C TYR A 136 -19.10 17.55 -3.81
N LYS A 137 -18.69 17.78 -5.06
CA LYS A 137 -19.57 17.73 -6.25
C LYS A 137 -19.63 16.36 -6.93
N GLY A 138 -18.99 15.35 -6.38
CA GLY A 138 -18.89 14.03 -7.00
C GLY A 138 -18.00 14.03 -8.26
N ARG A 139 -18.18 13.01 -9.11
CA ARG A 139 -17.49 12.91 -10.40
C ARG A 139 -18.01 14.00 -11.34
N LYS A 140 -17.09 14.78 -11.95
CA LYS A 140 -17.48 15.74 -12.98
C LYS A 140 -18.28 15.04 -14.09
N SER A 141 -19.41 15.64 -14.47
CA SER A 141 -20.16 15.18 -15.63
C SER A 141 -19.31 15.33 -16.88
N LEU A 142 -19.38 14.33 -17.74
CA LEU A 142 -18.75 14.43 -19.06
C LEU A 142 -19.48 15.52 -19.85
N ASP A 143 -18.75 16.56 -20.26
CA ASP A 143 -19.29 17.60 -21.13
C ASP A 143 -19.14 17.15 -22.58
N LEU A 144 -20.29 16.96 -23.22
CA LEU A 144 -20.39 16.57 -24.62
C LEU A 144 -21.23 17.56 -25.42
N ASP A 145 -21.56 18.73 -24.85
CA ASP A 145 -22.37 19.74 -25.53
C ASP A 145 -21.54 20.48 -26.58
N THR A 146 -21.23 19.77 -27.64
CA THR A 146 -20.49 20.29 -28.81
C THR A 146 -21.40 20.30 -30.04
N ASP A 147 -21.12 21.15 -31.02
CA ASP A 147 -21.84 21.18 -32.30
C ASP A 147 -21.80 19.80 -32.98
N GLU A 148 -20.71 19.08 -32.83
CA GLU A 148 -20.59 17.73 -33.35
C GLU A 148 -21.57 16.75 -32.68
N PHE A 149 -21.69 16.80 -31.36
CA PHE A 149 -22.65 15.94 -30.64
C PHE A 149 -24.09 16.25 -31.04
N ARG A 150 -24.43 17.54 -31.15
CA ARG A 150 -25.76 18.01 -31.59
C ARG A 150 -26.08 17.54 -33.01
N ARG A 151 -25.10 17.58 -33.94
CA ARG A 151 -25.24 17.06 -35.29
C ARG A 151 -25.50 15.55 -35.31
N TYR A 152 -24.72 14.78 -34.55
CA TYR A 152 -24.93 13.34 -34.45
C TYR A 152 -26.25 12.97 -33.81
N ALA A 153 -26.72 13.72 -32.82
CA ALA A 153 -28.03 13.55 -32.20
C ALA A 153 -29.17 13.79 -33.19
N LYS A 154 -29.04 14.84 -34.02
CA LYS A 154 -30.00 15.15 -35.10
C LYS A 154 -30.02 14.02 -36.14
N ASP A 155 -28.86 13.59 -36.62
CA ASP A 155 -28.77 12.52 -37.62
C ASP A 155 -29.38 11.18 -37.09
N TRP A 156 -29.21 10.92 -35.79
CA TRP A 156 -29.86 9.77 -35.15
C TRP A 156 -31.38 9.91 -35.12
N ARG A 157 -31.92 11.07 -34.73
CA ARG A 157 -33.38 11.29 -34.72
C ARG A 157 -34.00 11.22 -36.12
N GLU A 158 -33.27 11.66 -37.12
CA GLU A 158 -33.73 11.62 -38.53
C GLU A 158 -33.46 10.25 -39.20
N GLY A 159 -32.98 9.27 -38.47
CA GLY A 159 -32.73 7.91 -38.98
C GLY A 159 -31.53 7.76 -39.89
N ARG A 160 -30.68 8.81 -40.02
CA ARG A 160 -29.45 8.78 -40.84
C ARG A 160 -28.31 8.03 -40.19
N ARG A 161 -28.34 7.89 -38.87
CA ARG A 161 -27.37 7.15 -38.05
C ARG A 161 -28.05 6.30 -37.02
N THR A 162 -27.38 5.20 -36.62
CA THR A 162 -27.86 4.40 -35.49
C THR A 162 -27.26 4.93 -34.17
N ALA A 163 -27.99 4.70 -33.06
CA ALA A 163 -27.49 5.06 -31.74
C ALA A 163 -26.14 4.37 -31.43
N VAL A 164 -25.94 3.14 -31.94
CA VAL A 164 -24.70 2.38 -31.76
C VAL A 164 -23.51 3.09 -32.42
N GLU A 165 -23.69 3.61 -33.62
CA GLU A 165 -22.64 4.37 -34.33
C GLU A 165 -22.28 5.66 -33.57
N CYS A 166 -23.28 6.37 -33.07
CA CYS A 166 -23.06 7.58 -32.27
C CYS A 166 -22.30 7.27 -30.97
N MET A 167 -22.72 6.24 -30.24
CA MET A 167 -22.05 5.80 -29.00
C MET A 167 -20.60 5.38 -29.24
N LYS A 168 -20.30 4.68 -30.34
CA LYS A 168 -18.94 4.31 -30.71
C LYS A 168 -18.09 5.51 -31.05
N HIS A 169 -18.62 6.48 -31.80
CA HIS A 169 -17.90 7.69 -32.19
C HIS A 169 -17.44 8.51 -30.97
N PHE A 170 -18.33 8.71 -29.99
CA PHE A 170 -18.02 9.46 -28.76
C PHE A 170 -17.40 8.60 -27.67
N ASN A 171 -17.17 7.30 -27.90
CA ASN A 171 -16.65 6.35 -26.92
C ASN A 171 -17.42 6.38 -25.57
N ILE A 172 -18.73 6.38 -25.64
CA ILE A 172 -19.63 6.43 -24.47
C ILE A 172 -20.58 5.23 -24.43
N SER A 173 -21.02 4.91 -23.22
CA SER A 173 -21.99 3.83 -23.00
C SER A 173 -23.42 4.27 -23.35
N SER A 174 -24.29 3.29 -23.64
CA SER A 174 -25.70 3.51 -23.94
C SER A 174 -26.43 4.34 -22.86
N PRO A 175 -26.29 4.07 -21.53
CA PRO A 175 -26.90 4.94 -20.53
C PRO A 175 -26.40 6.38 -20.57
N THR A 176 -25.14 6.60 -20.93
CA THR A 176 -24.56 7.94 -21.03
C THR A 176 -25.12 8.69 -22.25
N TRP A 177 -25.25 8.00 -23.40
CA TRP A 177 -25.84 8.57 -24.61
C TRP A 177 -27.26 9.09 -24.35
N TYR A 178 -28.17 8.24 -23.91
CA TYR A 178 -29.57 8.64 -23.70
C TYR A 178 -29.73 9.68 -22.58
N ARG A 179 -28.91 9.61 -21.54
CA ARG A 179 -28.91 10.65 -20.49
C ARG A 179 -28.49 12.02 -21.04
N LYS A 180 -27.45 12.07 -21.90
CA LYS A 180 -26.98 13.34 -22.51
C LYS A 180 -27.94 13.90 -23.54
N ILE A 181 -28.59 13.06 -24.34
CA ILE A 181 -29.68 13.46 -25.22
C ILE A 181 -30.80 14.13 -24.43
N LYS A 182 -31.20 13.55 -23.30
CA LYS A 182 -32.22 14.13 -22.42
C LYS A 182 -31.74 15.42 -21.73
N GLU A 183 -30.50 15.45 -21.26
CA GLU A 183 -29.90 16.61 -20.56
C GLU A 183 -29.79 17.83 -21.46
N TYR A 184 -29.45 17.64 -22.74
CA TYR A 184 -29.28 18.72 -23.72
C TYR A 184 -30.55 19.01 -24.55
N ASN A 185 -31.66 18.34 -24.25
CA ASN A 185 -32.94 18.45 -24.96
C ASN A 185 -32.82 18.18 -26.48
N LEU A 186 -32.01 17.23 -26.86
CA LEU A 186 -31.72 16.87 -28.27
C LEU A 186 -32.57 15.69 -28.74
#